data_b85f4b25a707897cd23ae1036f9a4783
#
_entry.id   b85f4b25a707897cd23ae1036f9a4783
#
_cell.length_a   1.000
_cell.length_b   1.000
_cell.length_c   1.000
_cell.angle_alpha   90.00
_cell.angle_beta   90.00
_cell.angle_gamma   90.00
#
_symmetry.space_group_name_H-M   'P 1'
#
loop_
_entity.id
_entity.type
_entity.pdbx_description
1 polymer ?
#
loop_
_entity_poly.entity_id
_entity_poly.type
_entity_poly.pdbx_seq_one_letter_code
_entity_poly.pdbx_strand_id
1 'polypeptide(L)'
;PKGSLWKYSIYSSPDFALSMVRVLPAAVLGMLLLGLALCFWLSWRGAKRLETVANGLEALAQGQTVRLPTDGFAGELAEKLNQTGAQLQARNEMLSRRDNARTQWIAGVSHDVRTPLALILGWAEQLEQDALLPDSSRQKATGIRTQCEKLRTLIDDLNLTSKLEYGAQPLRRKDLRAGPLFRQLVAQFCESPLAERCEITLEQEEPAEQTVLSVDEALLARLLENLLNNSVRHNLKPVNITVHTRQVGERFCLTVADDGIGYPAAVLVALNAAEPAENAPHILGLYVVQQIAAAHGGTAVFGQNTPCGAKTTVWLPGRA
;
A
#
# COMPACT_ATOMS: atom_id res chain seq x y z
N PRO A 1 -4.98 -107.59 -5.34
CA PRO A 1 -4.25 -106.45 -4.82
C PRO A 1 -5.15 -105.19 -4.93
N LYS A 2 -5.92 -104.95 -3.87
CA LYS A 2 -6.63 -103.67 -3.76
C LYS A 2 -5.73 -102.68 -3.10
N GLY A 3 -4.99 -102.01 -3.91
CA GLY A 3 -4.26 -100.84 -3.46
C GLY A 3 -5.23 -99.72 -3.11
N SER A 4 -5.41 -99.43 -1.81
CA SER A 4 -6.29 -98.39 -1.35
C SER A 4 -5.68 -97.00 -1.72
N LEU A 5 -6.28 -96.34 -2.67
CA LEU A 5 -6.03 -94.92 -3.03
C LEU A 5 -6.21 -93.95 -1.85
N TRP A 6 -6.72 -94.46 -0.73
CA TRP A 6 -6.98 -93.70 0.48
C TRP A 6 -5.79 -93.48 1.38
N LYS A 7 -4.62 -94.16 1.10
CA LYS A 7 -3.40 -93.98 1.93
C LYS A 7 -2.66 -92.63 1.73
N TYR A 8 -3.03 -91.89 0.73
CA TYR A 8 -2.42 -90.61 0.41
C TYR A 8 -3.41 -89.43 0.47
N SER A 9 -4.59 -89.64 1.01
CA SER A 9 -5.54 -88.53 1.21
C SER A 9 -5.15 -87.78 2.45
N ILE A 10 -4.68 -86.55 2.30
CA ILE A 10 -4.38 -85.56 3.34
C ILE A 10 -5.59 -85.33 4.23
N TYR A 11 -6.81 -85.69 3.78
CA TYR A 11 -8.09 -85.48 4.47
C TYR A 11 -8.54 -86.65 5.35
N SER A 12 -7.73 -87.70 5.48
CA SER A 12 -8.18 -88.91 6.20
C SER A 12 -7.84 -88.91 7.70
N SER A 13 -7.12 -87.99 8.22
CA SER A 13 -6.84 -87.95 9.66
C SER A 13 -7.80 -86.96 10.37
N PRO A 14 -8.54 -87.37 11.37
CA PRO A 14 -9.42 -86.48 12.15
C PRO A 14 -8.64 -85.33 12.78
N ASP A 15 -7.37 -85.55 13.11
CA ASP A 15 -6.49 -84.54 13.72
C ASP A 15 -6.13 -83.39 12.75
N PHE A 16 -6.02 -83.73 11.43
CA PHE A 16 -5.76 -82.70 10.42
C PHE A 16 -6.97 -81.77 10.20
N ALA A 17 -8.20 -82.35 10.19
CA ALA A 17 -9.43 -81.61 10.07
C ALA A 17 -9.67 -80.72 11.28
N LEU A 18 -9.36 -81.20 12.49
CA LEU A 18 -9.43 -80.41 13.74
C LEU A 18 -8.38 -79.30 13.82
N SER A 19 -7.17 -79.55 13.32
CA SER A 19 -6.11 -78.50 13.25
C SER A 19 -6.47 -77.38 12.26
N MET A 20 -7.04 -77.76 11.09
CA MET A 20 -7.54 -76.80 10.07
C MET A 20 -8.65 -75.92 10.64
N VAL A 21 -9.63 -76.47 11.38
CA VAL A 21 -10.71 -75.69 11.99
C VAL A 21 -10.22 -74.71 13.04
N ARG A 22 -9.08 -74.97 13.70
CA ARG A 22 -8.47 -74.06 14.72
C ARG A 22 -7.50 -73.04 14.10
N VAL A 23 -6.71 -73.44 13.12
CA VAL A 23 -5.64 -72.58 12.57
C VAL A 23 -6.17 -71.63 11.46
N LEU A 24 -7.12 -72.10 10.62
CA LEU A 24 -7.66 -71.30 9.53
C LEU A 24 -8.32 -69.99 9.97
N PRO A 25 -9.20 -69.97 11.02
CA PRO A 25 -9.80 -68.71 11.49
C PRO A 25 -8.76 -67.73 12.09
N ALA A 26 -7.74 -68.28 12.77
CA ALA A 26 -6.67 -67.43 13.33
C ALA A 26 -5.79 -66.84 12.22
N ALA A 27 -5.49 -67.64 11.16
CA ALA A 27 -4.75 -67.14 10.00
C ALA A 27 -5.55 -66.08 9.23
N VAL A 28 -6.86 -66.27 9.02
CA VAL A 28 -7.73 -65.29 8.33
C VAL A 28 -7.81 -64.02 9.18
N LEU A 29 -7.99 -64.13 10.50
CA LEU A 29 -7.99 -62.95 11.37
C LEU A 29 -6.68 -62.20 11.37
N GLY A 30 -5.53 -62.93 11.35
CA GLY A 30 -4.20 -62.33 11.22
C GLY A 30 -4.01 -61.60 9.90
N MET A 31 -4.48 -62.15 8.78
CA MET A 31 -4.46 -61.47 7.46
C MET A 31 -5.34 -60.19 7.46
N LEU A 32 -6.52 -60.27 8.06
CA LEU A 32 -7.41 -59.11 8.16
C LEU A 32 -6.79 -58.00 8.97
N LEU A 33 -6.20 -58.31 10.13
CA LEU A 33 -5.51 -57.33 10.97
C LEU A 33 -4.30 -56.72 10.27
N LEU A 34 -3.53 -57.52 9.55
CA LEU A 34 -2.39 -57.04 8.77
C LEU A 34 -2.82 -56.14 7.61
N GLY A 35 -3.91 -56.50 6.92
CA GLY A 35 -4.55 -55.66 5.90
C GLY A 35 -5.05 -54.33 6.43
N LEU A 36 -5.74 -54.34 7.58
CA LEU A 36 -6.18 -53.12 8.24
C LEU A 36 -5.02 -52.24 8.70
N ALA A 37 -3.96 -52.79 9.27
CA ALA A 37 -2.76 -52.09 9.67
C ALA A 37 -2.04 -51.43 8.47
N LEU A 38 -1.96 -52.17 7.33
CA LEU A 38 -1.38 -51.65 6.10
C LEU A 38 -2.23 -50.51 5.51
N CYS A 39 -3.55 -50.66 5.45
CA CYS A 39 -4.48 -49.63 5.01
C CYS A 39 -4.38 -48.37 5.90
N PHE A 40 -4.35 -48.56 7.22
CA PHE A 40 -4.18 -47.47 8.16
C PHE A 40 -2.84 -46.74 7.97
N TRP A 41 -1.75 -47.47 7.83
CA TRP A 41 -0.42 -46.89 7.60
C TRP A 41 -0.34 -46.10 6.28
N LEU A 42 -0.93 -46.63 5.20
CA LEU A 42 -0.99 -45.98 3.89
C LEU A 42 -1.85 -44.71 3.95
N SER A 43 -3.01 -44.75 4.63
CA SER A 43 -3.91 -43.62 4.79
C SER A 43 -3.27 -42.51 5.64
N TRP A 44 -2.63 -42.86 6.74
CA TRP A 44 -1.91 -41.92 7.59
C TRP A 44 -0.76 -41.25 6.87
N ARG A 45 0.03 -42.03 6.10
CA ARG A 45 1.12 -41.50 5.30
C ARG A 45 0.62 -40.58 4.18
N GLY A 46 -0.53 -40.88 3.58
CA GLY A 46 -1.20 -40.03 2.58
C GLY A 46 -1.72 -38.74 3.18
N ALA A 47 -2.40 -38.83 4.31
CA ALA A 47 -2.92 -37.64 5.02
C ALA A 47 -1.82 -36.64 5.41
N LYS A 48 -0.70 -37.14 5.96
CA LYS A 48 0.45 -36.28 6.32
C LYS A 48 1.08 -35.56 5.14
N ARG A 49 1.09 -36.16 3.95
CA ARG A 49 1.60 -35.52 2.73
C ARG A 49 0.65 -34.46 2.18
N LEU A 50 -0.68 -34.70 2.28
CA LEU A 50 -1.68 -33.68 1.92
C LEU A 50 -1.64 -32.47 2.84
N GLU A 51 -1.40 -32.69 4.13
CA GLU A 51 -1.20 -31.60 5.09
C GLU A 51 0.02 -30.74 4.71
N THR A 52 1.12 -31.35 4.28
CA THR A 52 2.30 -30.59 3.81
C THR A 52 1.99 -29.72 2.59
N VAL A 53 1.16 -30.23 1.65
CA VAL A 53 0.73 -29.46 0.46
C VAL A 53 -0.24 -28.34 0.86
N ALA A 54 -1.16 -28.60 1.79
CA ALA A 54 -2.09 -27.58 2.30
C ALA A 54 -1.35 -26.44 3.00
N ASN A 55 -0.39 -26.76 3.87
CA ASN A 55 0.47 -25.78 4.53
C ASN A 55 1.32 -24.98 3.53
N GLY A 56 1.78 -25.65 2.46
CA GLY A 56 2.49 -24.98 1.35
C GLY A 56 1.61 -23.99 0.59
N LEU A 57 0.33 -24.31 0.38
CA LEU A 57 -0.63 -23.40 -0.25
C LEU A 57 -0.89 -22.18 0.62
N GLU A 58 -1.04 -22.35 1.94
CA GLU A 58 -1.22 -21.27 2.88
C GLU A 58 0.01 -20.35 2.94
N ALA A 59 1.21 -20.93 2.95
CA ALA A 59 2.47 -20.16 2.89
C ALA A 59 2.60 -19.37 1.58
N LEU A 60 2.19 -19.96 0.42
CA LEU A 60 2.12 -19.24 -0.86
C LEU A 60 1.11 -18.09 -0.82
N ALA A 61 -0.05 -18.28 -0.19
CA ALA A 61 -1.06 -17.23 -0.02
C ALA A 61 -0.53 -16.07 0.84
N GLN A 62 0.40 -16.35 1.77
CA GLN A 62 1.10 -15.35 2.58
C GLN A 62 2.33 -14.74 1.88
N GLY A 63 2.56 -15.05 0.61
CA GLY A 63 3.68 -14.53 -0.18
C GLY A 63 5.04 -15.15 0.14
N GLN A 64 5.07 -16.28 0.85
CA GLN A 64 6.30 -16.99 1.17
C GLN A 64 6.73 -17.92 0.02
N THR A 65 8.03 -18.08 -0.16
CA THR A 65 8.55 -19.05 -1.12
C THR A 65 8.45 -20.46 -0.56
N VAL A 66 7.76 -21.34 -1.28
CA VAL A 66 7.56 -22.73 -0.87
C VAL A 66 8.27 -23.66 -1.85
N ARG A 67 9.01 -24.63 -1.31
CA ARG A 67 9.52 -25.78 -2.05
C ARG A 67 9.00 -27.07 -1.41
N LEU A 68 8.02 -27.66 -2.06
CA LEU A 68 7.43 -28.93 -1.63
C LEU A 68 8.17 -30.11 -2.27
N PRO A 69 8.39 -31.21 -1.54
CA PRO A 69 8.94 -32.43 -2.11
C PRO A 69 7.95 -33.02 -3.13
N THR A 70 8.45 -33.42 -4.30
CA THR A 70 7.66 -33.91 -5.42
C THR A 70 7.49 -35.42 -5.43
N ASP A 71 7.93 -36.13 -4.38
CA ASP A 71 7.88 -37.59 -4.31
C ASP A 71 6.53 -38.11 -3.84
N GLY A 72 6.02 -39.17 -4.50
CA GLY A 72 4.87 -39.95 -4.05
C GLY A 72 3.52 -39.43 -4.54
N PHE A 73 2.41 -39.86 -3.89
CA PHE A 73 1.02 -39.68 -4.34
C PHE A 73 0.61 -38.22 -4.58
N ALA A 74 1.15 -37.25 -3.83
CA ALA A 74 0.88 -35.84 -3.99
C ALA A 74 1.97 -35.13 -4.82
N GLY A 75 2.88 -35.84 -5.46
CA GLY A 75 4.04 -35.26 -6.16
C GLY A 75 3.66 -34.34 -7.31
N GLU A 76 2.70 -34.72 -8.13
CA GLU A 76 2.22 -33.90 -9.26
C GLU A 76 1.59 -32.57 -8.76
N LEU A 77 0.83 -32.60 -7.65
CA LEU A 77 0.24 -31.41 -7.05
C LEU A 77 1.32 -30.52 -6.45
N ALA A 78 2.30 -31.11 -5.77
CA ALA A 78 3.45 -30.39 -5.21
C ALA A 78 4.28 -29.71 -6.32
N GLU A 79 4.48 -30.38 -7.45
CA GLU A 79 5.17 -29.84 -8.61
C GLU A 79 4.44 -28.65 -9.22
N LYS A 80 3.12 -28.74 -9.41
CA LYS A 80 2.28 -27.63 -9.90
C LYS A 80 2.31 -26.44 -8.95
N LEU A 81 2.26 -26.69 -7.63
CA LEU A 81 2.39 -25.61 -6.63
C LEU A 81 3.77 -24.97 -6.66
N ASN A 82 4.85 -25.73 -6.78
CA ASN A 82 6.20 -25.21 -6.92
C ASN A 82 6.35 -24.35 -8.19
N GLN A 83 5.78 -24.81 -9.33
CA GLN A 83 5.77 -24.05 -10.59
C GLN A 83 4.97 -22.74 -10.46
N THR A 84 3.77 -22.80 -9.86
CA THR A 84 2.94 -21.63 -9.63
C THR A 84 3.64 -20.63 -8.70
N GLY A 85 4.26 -21.12 -7.61
CA GLY A 85 5.04 -20.30 -6.70
C GLY A 85 6.21 -19.58 -7.38
N ALA A 86 6.97 -20.32 -8.21
CA ALA A 86 8.06 -19.76 -9.00
C ALA A 86 7.56 -18.69 -10.01
N GLN A 87 6.42 -18.94 -10.66
CA GLN A 87 5.81 -17.95 -11.58
C GLN A 87 5.34 -16.69 -10.86
N LEU A 88 4.71 -16.83 -9.70
CA LEU A 88 4.29 -15.70 -8.86
C LEU A 88 5.51 -14.89 -8.41
N GLN A 89 6.56 -15.55 -7.95
CA GLN A 89 7.79 -14.90 -7.55
C GLN A 89 8.43 -14.13 -8.72
N ALA A 90 8.56 -14.78 -9.89
CA ALA A 90 9.12 -14.13 -11.09
C ALA A 90 8.28 -12.91 -11.53
N ARG A 91 6.95 -13.00 -11.45
CA ARG A 91 6.07 -11.86 -11.74
C ARG A 91 6.26 -10.72 -10.74
N ASN A 92 6.33 -11.03 -9.43
CA ASN A 92 6.55 -10.03 -8.40
C ASN A 92 7.92 -9.33 -8.55
N GLU A 93 8.97 -10.09 -8.87
CA GLU A 93 10.30 -9.53 -9.18
C GLU A 93 10.26 -8.64 -10.42
N MET A 94 9.55 -9.05 -11.48
CA MET A 94 9.40 -8.24 -12.70
C MET A 94 8.64 -6.94 -12.42
N LEU A 95 7.55 -6.99 -11.65
CA LEU A 95 6.81 -5.80 -11.21
C LEU A 95 7.70 -4.87 -10.39
N SER A 96 8.40 -5.39 -9.40
CA SER A 96 9.32 -4.61 -8.57
C SER A 96 10.44 -3.95 -9.40
N ARG A 97 11.03 -4.68 -10.36
CA ARG A 97 12.05 -4.11 -11.28
C ARG A 97 11.46 -3.00 -12.13
N ARG A 98 10.25 -3.19 -12.68
CA ARG A 98 9.56 -2.16 -13.48
C ARG A 98 9.29 -0.91 -12.65
N ASP A 99 8.79 -1.08 -11.42
CA ASP A 99 8.45 0.02 -10.53
C ASP A 99 9.69 0.79 -10.07
N ASN A 100 10.78 0.07 -9.75
CA ASN A 100 12.07 0.68 -9.47
C ASN A 100 12.64 1.44 -10.68
N ALA A 101 12.55 0.87 -11.88
CA ALA A 101 13.01 1.53 -13.09
C ALA A 101 12.21 2.82 -13.39
N ARG A 102 10.88 2.79 -13.16
CA ARG A 102 10.01 3.97 -13.31
C ARG A 102 10.37 5.06 -12.30
N THR A 103 10.59 4.70 -11.05
CA THR A 103 10.99 5.65 -9.99
C THR A 103 12.35 6.28 -10.31
N GLN A 104 13.32 5.48 -10.75
CA GLN A 104 14.65 5.97 -11.16
C GLN A 104 14.57 6.87 -12.39
N TRP A 105 13.74 6.51 -13.38
CA TRP A 105 13.55 7.33 -14.58
C TRP A 105 12.94 8.70 -14.24
N ILE A 106 11.89 8.74 -13.42
CA ILE A 106 11.28 10.00 -12.95
C ILE A 106 12.30 10.84 -12.17
N ALA A 107 13.10 10.22 -11.31
CA ALA A 107 14.14 10.92 -10.57
C ALA A 107 15.22 11.52 -11.51
N GLY A 108 15.64 10.77 -12.53
CA GLY A 108 16.58 11.23 -13.57
C GLY A 108 16.03 12.40 -14.35
N VAL A 109 14.82 12.27 -14.92
CA VAL A 109 14.16 13.37 -15.64
C VAL A 109 13.97 14.60 -14.76
N SER A 110 13.58 14.41 -13.50
CA SER A 110 13.43 15.51 -12.53
C SER A 110 14.72 16.27 -12.30
N HIS A 111 15.85 15.55 -12.21
CA HIS A 111 17.17 16.15 -12.09
C HIS A 111 17.55 16.94 -13.35
N ASP A 112 17.37 16.34 -14.53
CA ASP A 112 17.77 16.93 -15.82
C ASP A 112 16.94 18.16 -16.19
N VAL A 113 15.67 18.22 -15.76
CA VAL A 113 14.80 19.40 -15.93
C VAL A 113 15.12 20.49 -14.90
N ARG A 114 15.51 20.12 -13.66
CA ARG A 114 15.81 21.11 -12.60
C ARG A 114 16.98 22.02 -12.96
N THR A 115 17.99 21.50 -13.64
CA THR A 115 19.20 22.26 -14.02
C THR A 115 18.88 23.42 -14.98
N PRO A 116 18.27 23.22 -16.16
CA PRO A 116 17.91 24.31 -17.05
C PRO A 116 16.87 25.25 -16.41
N LEU A 117 15.95 24.72 -15.59
CA LEU A 117 14.96 25.52 -14.90
C LEU A 117 15.61 26.50 -13.92
N ALA A 118 16.63 26.05 -13.18
CA ALA A 118 17.39 26.92 -12.27
C ALA A 118 18.12 28.06 -13.02
N LEU A 119 18.64 27.79 -14.22
CA LEU A 119 19.25 28.83 -15.06
C LEU A 119 18.23 29.87 -15.53
N ILE A 120 17.06 29.42 -16.02
CA ILE A 120 15.98 30.30 -16.45
C ILE A 120 15.48 31.15 -15.29
N LEU A 121 15.35 30.54 -14.10
CA LEU A 121 14.96 31.23 -12.87
C LEU A 121 15.96 32.34 -12.52
N GLY A 122 17.27 32.03 -12.51
CA GLY A 122 18.31 33.00 -12.23
C GLY A 122 18.33 34.19 -13.21
N TRP A 123 18.12 33.90 -14.52
CA TRP A 123 18.02 34.98 -15.51
C TRP A 123 16.77 35.82 -15.32
N ALA A 124 15.62 35.21 -14.99
CA ALA A 124 14.40 35.93 -14.71
C ALA A 124 14.55 36.86 -13.47
N GLU A 125 15.21 36.38 -12.41
CA GLU A 125 15.53 37.18 -11.22
C GLU A 125 16.44 38.37 -11.53
N GLN A 126 17.48 38.18 -12.35
CA GLN A 126 18.36 39.26 -12.80
C GLN A 126 17.60 40.32 -13.58
N LEU A 127 16.74 39.89 -14.55
CA LEU A 127 15.93 40.82 -15.34
C LEU A 127 14.86 41.55 -14.49
N GLU A 128 14.33 40.93 -13.47
CA GLU A 128 13.36 41.54 -12.54
C GLU A 128 14.01 42.63 -11.69
N GLN A 129 15.29 42.46 -11.31
CA GLN A 129 16.05 43.38 -10.48
C GLN A 129 16.75 44.47 -11.30
N ASP A 130 16.83 44.39 -12.61
CA ASP A 130 17.47 45.36 -13.45
C ASP A 130 16.63 46.64 -13.54
N ALA A 131 17.12 47.70 -12.87
CA ALA A 131 16.48 49.04 -12.84
C ALA A 131 16.51 49.77 -14.17
N LEU A 132 17.35 49.35 -15.13
CA LEU A 132 17.43 49.93 -16.46
C LEU A 132 16.37 49.42 -17.43
N LEU A 133 15.71 48.35 -17.09
CA LEU A 133 14.65 47.76 -17.89
C LEU A 133 13.29 48.44 -17.67
N PRO A 134 12.49 48.60 -18.74
CA PRO A 134 11.12 49.09 -18.62
C PRO A 134 10.28 48.18 -17.69
N ASP A 135 9.32 48.77 -17.00
CA ASP A 135 8.41 48.02 -16.06
C ASP A 135 7.70 46.84 -16.74
N SER A 136 7.31 46.98 -18.01
CA SER A 136 6.69 45.89 -18.79
C SER A 136 7.62 44.70 -18.96
N SER A 137 8.94 44.90 -19.07
CA SER A 137 9.93 43.85 -19.18
C SER A 137 10.19 43.20 -17.85
N ARG A 138 10.26 43.97 -16.78
CA ARG A 138 10.36 43.44 -15.39
C ARG A 138 9.13 42.61 -15.02
N GLN A 139 7.92 43.04 -15.37
CA GLN A 139 6.69 42.26 -15.18
C GLN A 139 6.72 40.91 -15.93
N LYS A 140 7.25 40.89 -17.17
CA LYS A 140 7.42 39.63 -17.90
C LYS A 140 8.43 38.72 -17.20
N ALA A 141 9.52 39.24 -16.68
CA ALA A 141 10.51 38.50 -15.92
C ALA A 141 9.90 37.89 -14.64
N THR A 142 9.09 38.64 -13.88
CA THR A 142 8.31 38.14 -12.75
C THR A 142 7.36 37.00 -13.18
N GLY A 143 6.71 37.14 -14.34
CA GLY A 143 5.86 36.09 -14.89
C GLY A 143 6.64 34.81 -15.20
N ILE A 144 7.81 34.92 -15.83
CA ILE A 144 8.70 33.77 -16.13
C ILE A 144 9.15 33.11 -14.81
N ARG A 145 9.62 33.88 -13.83
CA ARG A 145 10.03 33.38 -12.51
C ARG A 145 8.89 32.57 -11.85
N THR A 146 7.68 33.14 -11.82
CA THR A 146 6.51 32.49 -11.25
C THR A 146 6.17 31.16 -11.93
N GLN A 147 6.29 31.10 -13.28
CA GLN A 147 6.05 29.85 -14.00
C GLN A 147 7.17 28.80 -13.75
N CYS A 148 8.42 29.23 -13.63
CA CYS A 148 9.53 28.36 -13.28
C CYS A 148 9.37 27.75 -11.88
N GLU A 149 8.95 28.54 -10.88
CA GLU A 149 8.66 28.07 -9.52
C GLU A 149 7.52 27.04 -9.51
N LYS A 150 6.46 27.28 -10.30
CA LYS A 150 5.37 26.29 -10.47
C LYS A 150 5.87 24.98 -11.07
N LEU A 151 6.68 25.05 -12.16
CA LEU A 151 7.24 23.86 -12.78
C LEU A 151 8.14 23.08 -11.82
N ARG A 152 8.96 23.77 -11.04
CA ARG A 152 9.79 23.15 -10.01
C ARG A 152 8.94 22.39 -8.98
N THR A 153 7.89 23.00 -8.49
CA THR A 153 6.95 22.37 -7.55
C THR A 153 6.31 21.12 -8.16
N LEU A 154 5.84 21.19 -9.42
CA LEU A 154 5.24 20.06 -10.10
C LEU A 154 6.23 18.88 -10.27
N ILE A 155 7.50 19.17 -10.60
CA ILE A 155 8.54 18.15 -10.74
C ILE A 155 8.85 17.51 -9.38
N ASP A 156 8.94 18.31 -8.33
CA ASP A 156 9.20 17.84 -6.97
C ASP A 156 8.00 17.00 -6.42
N ASP A 157 6.78 17.39 -6.77
CA ASP A 157 5.56 16.62 -6.45
C ASP A 157 5.52 15.30 -7.20
N LEU A 158 5.82 15.29 -8.49
CA LEU A 158 5.85 14.07 -9.30
C LEU A 158 6.90 13.08 -8.78
N ASN A 159 8.08 13.57 -8.44
CA ASN A 159 9.15 12.74 -7.89
C ASN A 159 8.78 12.16 -6.52
N LEU A 160 8.22 12.99 -5.62
CA LEU A 160 7.74 12.54 -4.31
C LEU A 160 6.64 11.50 -4.44
N THR A 161 5.63 11.77 -5.26
CA THR A 161 4.50 10.87 -5.49
C THR A 161 4.97 9.51 -5.99
N SER A 162 5.84 9.50 -7.01
CA SER A 162 6.41 8.26 -7.52
C SER A 162 7.17 7.47 -6.44
N LYS A 163 7.97 8.14 -5.62
CA LYS A 163 8.69 7.47 -4.53
C LYS A 163 7.78 6.91 -3.45
N LEU A 164 6.69 7.62 -3.10
CA LEU A 164 5.71 7.17 -2.12
C LEU A 164 4.88 6.00 -2.65
N GLU A 165 4.42 6.08 -3.90
CA GLU A 165 3.60 5.05 -4.57
C GLU A 165 4.32 3.69 -4.63
N TYR A 166 5.63 3.71 -4.92
CA TYR A 166 6.42 2.49 -5.04
C TYR A 166 7.24 2.12 -3.78
N GLY A 167 6.93 2.76 -2.64
CA GLY A 167 7.63 2.47 -1.37
C GLY A 167 9.12 2.80 -1.35
N ALA A 168 9.59 3.60 -2.32
CA ALA A 168 11.00 4.00 -2.44
C ALA A 168 11.38 5.19 -1.56
N GLN A 169 10.41 5.82 -0.86
CA GLN A 169 10.62 6.92 0.07
C GLN A 169 10.77 6.37 1.50
N PRO A 170 11.97 6.38 2.10
CA PRO A 170 12.11 6.02 3.50
C PRO A 170 11.47 7.09 4.38
N LEU A 171 10.53 6.69 5.22
CA LEU A 171 9.86 7.59 6.18
C LEU A 171 10.73 7.81 7.39
N ARG A 172 10.98 9.06 7.74
CA ARG A 172 11.68 9.48 8.97
C ARG A 172 10.66 9.74 10.09
N ARG A 173 9.97 8.68 10.50
CA ARG A 173 8.92 8.78 11.52
C ARG A 173 9.50 9.20 12.87
N LYS A 174 8.81 10.16 13.51
CA LYS A 174 9.03 10.59 14.88
C LYS A 174 7.71 10.57 15.62
N ASP A 175 7.74 10.27 16.90
CA ASP A 175 6.56 10.36 17.75
C ASP A 175 6.42 11.81 18.21
N LEU A 176 5.40 12.50 17.69
CA LEU A 176 5.15 13.93 17.91
C LEU A 176 3.74 14.12 18.47
N ARG A 177 3.58 15.07 19.39
CA ARG A 177 2.25 15.49 19.87
C ARG A 177 1.56 16.32 18.79
N ALA A 178 0.33 15.96 18.46
CA ALA A 178 -0.42 16.60 17.38
C ALA A 178 -0.68 18.09 17.64
N GLY A 179 -1.03 18.49 18.86
CA GLY A 179 -1.34 19.86 19.18
C GLY A 179 -0.22 20.85 18.84
N PRO A 180 0.98 20.72 19.42
CA PRO A 180 2.12 21.57 19.06
C PRO A 180 2.51 21.50 17.59
N LEU A 181 2.49 20.28 17.00
CA LEU A 181 2.84 20.05 15.60
C LEU A 181 1.96 20.86 14.66
N PHE A 182 0.63 20.75 14.74
CA PHE A 182 -0.26 21.50 13.85
C PHE A 182 -0.24 23.01 14.10
N ARG A 183 -0.03 23.46 15.33
CA ARG A 183 0.20 24.92 15.60
C ARG A 183 1.44 25.43 14.87
N GLN A 184 2.53 24.68 14.93
CA GLN A 184 3.77 25.03 14.22
C GLN A 184 3.56 25.05 12.70
N LEU A 185 2.93 24.02 12.13
CA LEU A 185 2.73 23.90 10.68
C LEU A 185 1.81 25.00 10.14
N VAL A 186 0.75 25.35 10.85
CA VAL A 186 -0.14 26.46 10.48
C VAL A 186 0.59 27.80 10.60
N ALA A 187 1.37 28.03 11.68
CA ALA A 187 2.18 29.24 11.84
C ALA A 187 3.18 29.40 10.68
N GLN A 188 3.87 28.34 10.27
CA GLN A 188 4.79 28.38 9.12
C GLN A 188 4.08 28.81 7.83
N PHE A 189 2.86 28.33 7.59
CA PHE A 189 2.10 28.73 6.42
C PHE A 189 1.70 30.24 6.51
N CYS A 190 1.35 30.73 7.69
CA CYS A 190 1.00 32.13 7.91
C CYS A 190 2.16 33.11 7.61
N GLU A 191 3.40 32.65 7.59
CA GLU A 191 4.56 33.45 7.16
C GLU A 191 4.68 33.53 5.62
N SER A 192 3.91 32.75 4.88
CA SER A 192 3.95 32.74 3.40
C SER A 192 3.18 33.92 2.79
N PRO A 193 3.57 34.43 1.61
CA PRO A 193 2.83 35.50 0.93
C PRO A 193 1.38 35.12 0.56
N LEU A 194 1.06 33.82 0.50
CA LEU A 194 -0.30 33.35 0.22
C LEU A 194 -1.24 33.55 1.40
N ALA A 195 -0.72 33.64 2.63
CA ALA A 195 -1.53 33.83 3.82
C ALA A 195 -2.24 35.21 3.85
N GLU A 196 -1.73 36.21 3.14
CA GLU A 196 -2.40 37.53 3.00
C GLU A 196 -3.79 37.41 2.32
N ARG A 197 -4.06 36.27 1.64
CA ARG A 197 -5.29 36.01 0.91
C ARG A 197 -6.27 35.05 1.62
N CYS A 198 -5.99 34.73 2.88
CA CYS A 198 -6.87 33.84 3.65
C CYS A 198 -6.82 34.18 5.13
N GLU A 199 -7.89 33.81 5.82
CA GLU A 199 -7.92 33.75 7.28
C GLU A 199 -7.93 32.29 7.71
N ILE A 200 -7.00 31.89 8.60
CA ILE A 200 -6.86 30.49 9.01
C ILE A 200 -7.24 30.39 10.49
N THR A 201 -8.24 29.58 10.77
CA THR A 201 -8.62 29.19 12.12
C THR A 201 -8.16 27.76 12.40
N LEU A 202 -7.39 27.57 13.47
CA LEU A 202 -6.99 26.24 13.95
C LEU A 202 -7.85 25.85 15.15
N GLU A 203 -8.68 24.83 14.97
CA GLU A 203 -9.54 24.25 16.00
C GLU A 203 -8.99 22.89 16.41
N GLN A 204 -8.64 22.72 17.68
CA GLN A 204 -8.10 21.46 18.19
C GLN A 204 -8.96 20.97 19.34
N GLU A 205 -9.53 19.78 19.20
CA GLU A 205 -10.22 19.12 20.31
C GLU A 205 -9.20 18.64 21.35
N GLU A 206 -9.51 18.78 22.63
CA GLU A 206 -8.61 18.48 23.75
C GLU A 206 -7.97 17.07 23.67
N PRO A 207 -8.71 15.98 23.37
CA PRO A 207 -8.11 14.67 23.19
C PRO A 207 -7.11 14.62 22.02
N ALA A 208 -7.37 15.33 20.93
CA ALA A 208 -6.49 15.35 19.75
C ALA A 208 -5.18 16.11 20.02
N GLU A 209 -5.19 17.14 20.83
CA GLU A 209 -3.96 17.88 21.19
C GLU A 209 -2.91 17.00 21.88
N GLN A 210 -3.36 16.04 22.69
CA GLN A 210 -2.48 15.15 23.45
C GLN A 210 -2.09 13.89 22.64
N THR A 211 -2.77 13.61 21.53
CA THR A 211 -2.51 12.45 20.68
C THR A 211 -1.07 12.44 20.16
N VAL A 212 -0.40 11.29 20.29
CA VAL A 212 0.92 11.08 19.74
C VAL A 212 0.79 10.44 18.35
N LEU A 213 1.38 11.10 17.36
CA LEU A 213 1.43 10.66 15.99
C LEU A 213 2.84 10.19 15.64
N SER A 214 2.97 8.98 15.09
CA SER A 214 4.22 8.48 14.55
C SER A 214 4.33 8.86 13.07
N VAL A 215 4.87 10.05 12.79
CA VAL A 215 4.81 10.69 11.47
C VAL A 215 6.17 11.24 11.03
N ASP A 216 6.33 11.39 9.71
CA ASP A 216 7.38 12.20 9.10
C ASP A 216 6.90 13.64 9.03
N GLU A 217 7.50 14.51 9.87
CA GLU A 217 7.13 15.92 10.02
C GLU A 217 7.19 16.68 8.70
N ALA A 218 8.22 16.47 7.88
CA ALA A 218 8.39 17.15 6.60
C ALA A 218 7.32 16.76 5.58
N LEU A 219 6.94 15.49 5.53
CA LEU A 219 5.86 15.02 4.67
C LEU A 219 4.50 15.53 5.15
N LEU A 220 4.27 15.56 6.47
CA LEU A 220 3.02 16.10 7.02
C LEU A 220 2.89 17.60 6.78
N ALA A 221 4.00 18.36 6.92
CA ALA A 221 4.06 19.77 6.54
C ALA A 221 3.64 19.97 5.07
N ARG A 222 4.21 19.17 4.15
CA ARG A 222 3.88 19.23 2.72
C ARG A 222 2.42 18.87 2.44
N LEU A 223 1.86 17.88 3.16
CA LEU A 223 0.43 17.54 3.07
C LEU A 223 -0.44 18.74 3.42
N LEU A 224 -0.20 19.34 4.58
CA LEU A 224 -0.98 20.50 5.05
C LEU A 224 -0.80 21.69 4.10
N GLU A 225 0.44 21.99 3.69
CA GLU A 225 0.74 23.06 2.73
C GLU A 225 -0.01 22.88 1.41
N ASN A 226 -0.06 21.66 0.87
CA ASN A 226 -0.82 21.37 -0.35
C ASN A 226 -2.31 21.65 -0.18
N LEU A 227 -2.90 21.30 0.95
CA LEU A 227 -4.31 21.58 1.23
C LEU A 227 -4.58 23.07 1.36
N LEU A 228 -3.78 23.79 2.13
CA LEU A 228 -3.91 25.25 2.33
C LEU A 228 -3.68 26.01 1.02
N ASN A 229 -2.63 25.65 0.27
CA ASN A 229 -2.36 26.22 -1.06
C ASN A 229 -3.52 26.01 -2.04
N ASN A 230 -4.14 24.83 -2.00
CA ASN A 230 -5.29 24.52 -2.85
C ASN A 230 -6.46 25.45 -2.55
N SER A 231 -6.80 25.64 -1.27
CA SER A 231 -7.87 26.53 -0.85
C SER A 231 -7.61 27.98 -1.27
N VAL A 232 -6.36 28.49 -1.17
CA VAL A 232 -6.05 29.87 -1.55
C VAL A 232 -5.99 30.05 -3.08
N ARG A 233 -5.33 29.14 -3.82
CA ARG A 233 -5.06 29.32 -5.26
C ARG A 233 -6.29 29.19 -6.14
N HIS A 234 -7.22 28.33 -5.77
CA HIS A 234 -8.43 28.07 -6.57
C HIS A 234 -9.55 29.06 -6.30
N ASN A 235 -9.41 29.94 -5.32
CA ASN A 235 -10.37 30.97 -5.01
C ASN A 235 -9.86 32.37 -5.43
N LEU A 236 -10.71 33.11 -6.15
CA LEU A 236 -10.39 34.48 -6.60
C LEU A 236 -10.50 35.51 -5.47
N LYS A 237 -11.34 35.24 -4.48
CA LYS A 237 -11.57 36.08 -3.30
C LYS A 237 -10.80 35.51 -2.11
N PRO A 238 -10.49 36.34 -1.09
CA PRO A 238 -10.02 35.84 0.20
C PRO A 238 -10.98 34.75 0.73
N VAL A 239 -10.42 33.71 1.35
CA VAL A 239 -11.18 32.58 1.88
C VAL A 239 -10.88 32.39 3.36
N ASN A 240 -11.88 31.90 4.09
CA ASN A 240 -11.71 31.43 5.47
C ASN A 240 -11.42 29.93 5.44
N ILE A 241 -10.31 29.54 6.04
CA ILE A 241 -9.87 28.14 6.10
C ILE A 241 -9.91 27.69 7.55
N THR A 242 -10.64 26.62 7.81
CA THR A 242 -10.65 25.96 9.12
C THR A 242 -9.82 24.69 9.06
N VAL A 243 -8.81 24.64 9.92
CA VAL A 243 -8.01 23.41 10.17
C VAL A 243 -8.51 22.84 11.48
N HIS A 244 -9.20 21.72 11.42
CA HIS A 244 -9.79 21.08 12.59
C HIS A 244 -9.13 19.74 12.86
N THR A 245 -8.77 19.48 14.13
CA THR A 245 -8.18 18.21 14.56
C THR A 245 -9.01 17.57 15.66
N ARG A 246 -9.29 16.28 15.51
CA ARG A 246 -10.03 15.48 16.49
C ARG A 246 -9.49 14.07 16.60
N GLN A 247 -9.72 13.42 17.73
CA GLN A 247 -9.44 12.00 17.97
C GLN A 247 -10.74 11.20 17.89
N VAL A 248 -10.74 10.12 17.11
CA VAL A 248 -11.88 9.21 16.98
C VAL A 248 -11.40 7.78 17.18
N GLY A 249 -11.55 7.26 18.40
CA GLY A 249 -10.98 5.98 18.80
C GLY A 249 -9.44 6.00 18.64
N GLU A 250 -8.90 5.04 17.93
CA GLU A 250 -7.45 4.94 17.66
C GLU A 250 -7.00 5.74 16.42
N ARG A 251 -7.88 6.56 15.84
CA ARG A 251 -7.58 7.34 14.64
C ARG A 251 -7.57 8.83 14.95
N PHE A 252 -6.53 9.48 14.50
CA PHE A 252 -6.45 10.93 14.46
C PHE A 252 -7.05 11.44 13.15
N CYS A 253 -7.87 12.48 13.22
CA CYS A 253 -8.56 13.08 12.10
C CYS A 253 -8.14 14.53 11.95
N LEU A 254 -7.51 14.89 10.83
CA LEU A 254 -7.25 16.23 10.38
C LEU A 254 -8.27 16.59 9.30
N THR A 255 -9.01 17.69 9.50
CA THR A 255 -9.93 18.23 8.51
C THR A 255 -9.47 19.63 8.11
N VAL A 256 -9.32 19.88 6.82
CA VAL A 256 -9.09 21.21 6.25
C VAL A 256 -10.31 21.55 5.42
N ALA A 257 -11.01 22.61 5.75
CA ALA A 257 -12.22 23.06 5.08
C ALA A 257 -12.12 24.55 4.76
N ASP A 258 -12.61 24.96 3.58
CA ASP A 258 -12.72 26.37 3.19
C ASP A 258 -14.17 26.75 2.88
N ASP A 259 -14.43 28.04 2.77
CA ASP A 259 -15.73 28.62 2.36
C ASP A 259 -15.76 29.05 0.89
N GLY A 260 -14.82 28.54 0.08
CA GLY A 260 -14.66 28.91 -1.32
C GLY A 260 -15.62 28.23 -2.29
N ILE A 261 -15.17 28.03 -3.54
CA ILE A 261 -15.97 27.42 -4.62
C ILE A 261 -16.12 25.89 -4.51
N GLY A 262 -15.30 25.24 -3.67
CA GLY A 262 -15.27 23.80 -3.52
C GLY A 262 -14.55 23.07 -4.65
N TYR A 263 -14.52 21.73 -4.57
CA TYR A 263 -13.91 20.90 -5.59
C TYR A 263 -14.84 20.72 -6.78
N PRO A 264 -14.36 20.86 -8.04
CA PRO A 264 -15.12 20.47 -9.22
C PRO A 264 -15.53 19.00 -9.16
N ALA A 265 -16.73 18.68 -9.66
CA ALA A 265 -17.25 17.30 -9.64
C ALA A 265 -16.30 16.29 -10.34
N ALA A 266 -15.67 16.71 -11.46
CA ALA A 266 -14.70 15.89 -12.17
C ALA A 266 -13.45 15.55 -11.31
N VAL A 267 -13.02 16.49 -10.47
CA VAL A 267 -11.89 16.29 -9.52
C VAL A 267 -12.27 15.29 -8.44
N LEU A 268 -13.47 15.42 -7.86
CA LEU A 268 -13.94 14.47 -6.83
C LEU A 268 -14.10 13.06 -7.39
N VAL A 269 -14.60 12.92 -8.62
CA VAL A 269 -14.68 11.61 -9.29
C VAL A 269 -13.29 11.03 -9.48
N ALA A 270 -12.32 11.81 -9.97
CA ALA A 270 -10.96 11.35 -10.22
C ALA A 270 -10.21 10.96 -8.93
N LEU A 271 -10.42 11.72 -7.83
CA LEU A 271 -9.78 11.44 -6.53
C LEU A 271 -10.38 10.23 -5.80
N ASN A 272 -11.66 9.96 -5.99
CA ASN A 272 -12.36 8.86 -5.33
C ASN A 272 -12.47 7.59 -6.22
N ALA A 273 -11.96 7.64 -7.46
CA ALA A 273 -11.89 6.48 -8.34
C ALA A 273 -10.79 5.52 -7.88
N ALA A 274 -11.05 4.21 -7.98
CA ALA A 274 -10.06 3.17 -7.66
C ALA A 274 -8.87 3.16 -8.66
N GLU A 275 -9.10 3.65 -9.89
CA GLU A 275 -8.07 3.78 -10.92
C GLU A 275 -8.07 5.22 -11.48
N PRO A 276 -6.88 5.82 -11.73
CA PRO A 276 -6.80 7.16 -12.33
C PRO A 276 -7.39 7.14 -13.74
N ALA A 277 -8.34 8.04 -14.02
CA ALA A 277 -8.90 8.20 -15.36
C ALA A 277 -7.83 8.79 -16.31
N GLU A 278 -7.78 8.29 -17.57
CA GLU A 278 -6.81 8.73 -18.60
C GLU A 278 -6.81 10.26 -18.86
N ASN A 279 -7.92 10.95 -18.54
CA ASN A 279 -8.10 12.39 -18.71
C ASN A 279 -8.38 13.11 -17.38
N ALA A 280 -7.80 12.63 -16.27
CA ALA A 280 -7.98 13.28 -14.98
C ALA A 280 -7.43 14.72 -15.01
N PRO A 281 -8.15 15.72 -14.47
CA PRO A 281 -7.63 17.07 -14.33
C PRO A 281 -6.34 17.05 -13.48
N HIS A 282 -5.47 18.06 -13.67
CA HIS A 282 -4.23 18.18 -12.92
C HIS A 282 -4.50 18.36 -11.42
N ILE A 283 -4.55 17.26 -10.71
CA ILE A 283 -4.81 17.15 -9.26
C ILE A 283 -3.58 16.69 -8.48
N LEU A 284 -2.38 16.91 -9.07
CA LEU A 284 -1.13 16.36 -8.53
C LEU A 284 -0.93 16.68 -7.05
N GLY A 285 -1.21 17.92 -6.62
CA GLY A 285 -1.10 18.32 -5.21
C GLY A 285 -2.03 17.54 -4.28
N LEU A 286 -3.27 17.25 -4.70
CA LEU A 286 -4.21 16.44 -3.93
C LEU A 286 -3.84 14.96 -3.95
N TYR A 287 -3.24 14.49 -5.05
CA TYR A 287 -2.69 13.14 -5.13
C TYR A 287 -1.50 12.96 -4.20
N VAL A 288 -0.61 13.98 -4.07
CA VAL A 288 0.46 14.00 -3.05
C VAL A 288 -0.12 13.85 -1.64
N VAL A 289 -1.25 14.51 -1.33
CA VAL A 289 -1.94 14.38 -0.04
C VAL A 289 -2.37 12.92 0.20
N GLN A 290 -2.99 12.27 -0.80
CA GLN A 290 -3.37 10.86 -0.70
C GLN A 290 -2.17 9.95 -0.45
N GLN A 291 -1.09 10.13 -1.21
CA GLN A 291 0.11 9.30 -1.10
C GLN A 291 0.81 9.48 0.26
N ILE A 292 0.89 10.71 0.77
CA ILE A 292 1.46 10.98 2.09
C ILE A 292 0.59 10.32 3.18
N ALA A 293 -0.74 10.46 3.11
CA ALA A 293 -1.65 9.83 4.06
C ALA A 293 -1.50 8.30 4.05
N ALA A 294 -1.50 7.68 2.86
CA ALA A 294 -1.32 6.24 2.68
C ALA A 294 0.03 5.74 3.21
N ALA A 295 1.12 6.47 2.94
CA ALA A 295 2.46 6.14 3.45
C ALA A 295 2.53 6.13 4.99
N HIS A 296 1.69 6.93 5.65
CA HIS A 296 1.56 6.94 7.10
C HIS A 296 0.56 5.90 7.64
N GLY A 297 0.00 5.05 6.78
CA GLY A 297 -1.01 4.04 7.15
C GLY A 297 -2.41 4.64 7.34
N GLY A 298 -2.62 5.82 6.78
CA GLY A 298 -3.87 6.57 6.83
C GLY A 298 -4.61 6.62 5.50
N THR A 299 -5.61 7.50 5.43
CA THR A 299 -6.41 7.75 4.21
C THR A 299 -6.80 9.22 4.12
N ALA A 300 -6.96 9.73 2.90
CA ALA A 300 -7.49 11.06 2.64
C ALA A 300 -8.83 10.95 1.88
N VAL A 301 -9.82 11.73 2.30
CA VAL A 301 -11.16 11.78 1.71
C VAL A 301 -11.46 13.21 1.32
N PHE A 302 -11.89 13.42 0.08
CA PHE A 302 -12.19 14.72 -0.48
C PHE A 302 -13.69 14.88 -0.69
N GLY A 303 -14.24 16.04 -0.35
CA GLY A 303 -15.65 16.33 -0.45
C GLY A 303 -15.94 17.83 -0.49
N GLN A 304 -17.21 18.16 -0.49
CA GLN A 304 -17.67 19.57 -0.41
C GLN A 304 -17.90 19.96 1.05
N ASN A 305 -17.64 21.21 1.35
CA ASN A 305 -18.00 21.81 2.63
C ASN A 305 -19.44 22.34 2.58
N THR A 306 -20.07 22.52 3.72
CA THR A 306 -21.43 23.05 3.85
C THR A 306 -21.37 24.40 4.58
N PRO A 307 -21.97 25.49 4.06
CA PRO A 307 -22.86 25.56 2.89
C PRO A 307 -22.13 25.61 1.54
N CYS A 308 -20.85 25.93 1.50
CA CYS A 308 -20.01 25.96 0.29
C CYS A 308 -18.54 25.73 0.64
N GLY A 309 -17.69 25.44 -0.37
CA GLY A 309 -16.25 25.27 -0.20
C GLY A 309 -15.79 23.83 -0.35
N ALA A 310 -14.48 23.64 -0.26
CA ALA A 310 -13.84 22.33 -0.25
C ALA A 310 -13.63 21.83 1.17
N LYS A 311 -13.71 20.51 1.34
CA LYS A 311 -13.42 19.82 2.60
C LYS A 311 -12.58 18.61 2.34
N THR A 312 -11.41 18.55 2.95
CA THR A 312 -10.57 17.36 2.93
C THR A 312 -10.40 16.82 4.34
N THR A 313 -10.59 15.54 4.50
CA THR A 313 -10.43 14.82 5.78
C THR A 313 -9.33 13.78 5.64
N VAL A 314 -8.30 13.91 6.46
CA VAL A 314 -7.16 12.99 6.51
C VAL A 314 -7.22 12.19 7.81
N TRP A 315 -7.21 10.88 7.70
CA TRP A 315 -7.18 9.95 8.81
C TRP A 315 -5.77 9.40 8.98
N LEU A 316 -5.24 9.45 10.17
CA LEU A 316 -3.93 8.90 10.52
C LEU A 316 -4.05 7.96 11.72
N PRO A 317 -3.19 6.94 11.87
CA PRO A 317 -3.06 6.20 13.11
C PRO A 317 -2.61 7.15 14.22
N GLY A 318 -3.31 7.16 15.36
CA GLY A 318 -2.98 7.98 16.53
C GLY A 318 -2.98 7.13 17.80
N ARG A 319 -2.07 7.43 18.71
CA ARG A 319 -2.05 6.84 20.05
C ARG A 319 -2.46 7.91 21.05
N ALA A 320 -3.55 7.62 21.78
CA ALA A 320 -4.02 8.49 22.87
C ALA A 320 -3.02 8.55 24.01
#